data_6940e5015f011a0f505e4ee99dfcd336
#
_entry.id   6940e5015f011a0f505e4ee99dfcd336
#
_cell.length_a   1.000
_cell.length_b   1.000
_cell.length_c   1.000
_cell.angle_alpha   90.00
_cell.angle_beta   90.00
_cell.angle_gamma   90.00
#
_symmetry.space_group_name_H-M   'P 1'
#
loop_
_entity.id
_entity.type
_entity.pdbx_description
1 polymer ?
#
loop_
_entity_poly.entity_id
_entity_poly.type
_entity_poly.pdbx_seq_one_letter_code
_entity_poly.pdbx_strand_id
1 'polypeptide(L)'
;MNRTFCKILSHTLFALSFCGMPAIAEDGIDVELTIPDQILLGDPMPVSVRVQNKSDKSITIMEPIIRRFGRDTITFALKRPNDECFSEIEHPDIYVGGLKIMPPQPCEIRRFAIGESVEYRFSLAYDFLNSRHHQLLFDTPGKYFIQISIYEPLCVKDCDTSVPYDSECRTIQSEISSAVVVAPTDVREQLALNALANLPCEYLLYGPFAFRDYCHADAIKDFQKFFREYSGTRLGRRAALPLGIALSQGLIQDDSHAIIETLEKLAHDNDFELRQSALRILSQLKQ
;
A
#
# COMPACT_ATOMS: atom_id res chain seq x y z
N MET A 1 39.41 -23.00 3.60
CA MET A 1 39.42 -22.24 2.34
C MET A 1 38.00 -21.98 1.91
N ASN A 2 37.59 -20.86 2.29
CA ASN A 2 36.76 -19.77 1.77
C ASN A 2 35.55 -20.12 0.86
N ARG A 3 34.38 -20.27 1.51
CA ARG A 3 33.05 -20.19 0.88
C ARG A 3 32.45 -18.78 0.87
N THR A 4 33.24 -17.74 1.16
CA THR A 4 32.75 -16.36 1.37
C THR A 4 32.85 -15.49 0.11
N PHE A 5 33.42 -15.96 -0.99
CA PHE A 5 33.67 -15.11 -2.17
C PHE A 5 32.60 -15.14 -3.27
N CYS A 6 31.61 -16.03 -3.17
CA CYS A 6 30.60 -16.17 -4.24
C CYS A 6 29.31 -15.37 -4.02
N LYS A 7 29.12 -14.74 -2.85
CA LYS A 7 27.87 -13.99 -2.56
C LYS A 7 27.93 -12.49 -2.91
N ILE A 8 29.11 -11.94 -3.14
CA ILE A 8 29.27 -10.50 -3.40
C ILE A 8 29.11 -10.14 -4.90
N LEU A 9 29.28 -11.11 -5.81
CA LEU A 9 29.16 -10.82 -7.25
C LEU A 9 27.74 -10.87 -7.81
N SER A 10 26.77 -11.46 -7.12
CA SER A 10 25.38 -11.53 -7.64
C SER A 10 24.55 -10.27 -7.33
N HIS A 11 24.94 -9.49 -6.33
CA HIS A 11 24.21 -8.27 -5.94
C HIS A 11 24.66 -7.02 -6.70
N THR A 12 25.84 -7.02 -7.29
CA THR A 12 26.38 -5.85 -8.00
C THR A 12 25.93 -5.76 -9.46
N LEU A 13 25.43 -6.84 -10.05
CA LEU A 13 24.95 -6.82 -11.43
C LEU A 13 23.49 -6.34 -11.58
N PHE A 14 22.68 -6.39 -10.52
CA PHE A 14 21.29 -5.93 -10.57
C PHE A 14 21.13 -4.42 -10.36
N ALA A 15 22.07 -3.78 -9.67
CA ALA A 15 22.00 -2.35 -9.35
C ALA A 15 22.35 -1.41 -10.53
N LEU A 16 22.95 -1.92 -11.59
CA LEU A 16 23.40 -1.11 -12.74
C LEU A 16 22.36 -0.96 -13.86
N SER A 17 21.22 -1.65 -13.79
CA SER A 17 20.21 -1.63 -14.85
C SER A 17 19.11 -0.58 -14.67
N PHE A 18 19.03 0.13 -13.54
CA PHE A 18 17.94 1.05 -13.27
C PHE A 18 18.27 2.54 -13.41
N CYS A 19 19.51 2.91 -13.74
CA CYS A 19 19.85 4.31 -14.03
C CYS A 19 19.57 4.62 -15.50
N GLY A 20 18.38 5.12 -15.79
CA GLY A 20 18.17 5.96 -16.99
C GLY A 20 17.79 5.25 -18.28
N MET A 21 16.78 4.37 -18.25
CA MET A 21 16.04 4.10 -19.49
C MET A 21 14.84 5.05 -19.58
N PRO A 22 14.68 5.78 -20.70
CA PRO A 22 13.48 6.55 -20.93
C PRO A 22 12.28 5.60 -20.97
N ALA A 23 11.15 6.04 -20.43
CA ALA A 23 9.87 5.37 -20.58
C ALA A 23 9.60 5.18 -22.08
N ILE A 24 9.81 3.97 -22.59
CA ILE A 24 9.42 3.63 -23.96
C ILE A 24 7.94 3.27 -23.86
N ALA A 25 7.11 4.26 -24.13
CA ALA A 25 5.71 4.03 -24.47
C ALA A 25 5.67 3.35 -25.85
N GLU A 26 5.98 2.06 -25.90
CA GLU A 26 5.76 1.23 -27.08
C GLU A 26 4.43 0.51 -26.96
N ASP A 27 3.66 0.58 -28.04
CA ASP A 27 2.45 -0.22 -28.33
C ASP A 27 1.15 0.11 -27.60
N GLY A 28 0.91 1.38 -27.29
CA GLY A 28 -0.47 1.83 -27.11
C GLY A 28 -1.09 1.64 -25.72
N ILE A 29 -0.36 1.18 -24.71
CA ILE A 29 -0.79 1.26 -23.31
C ILE A 29 -0.12 2.48 -22.66
N ASP A 30 -0.95 3.34 -22.10
CA ASP A 30 -0.53 4.48 -21.30
C ASP A 30 -0.81 4.22 -19.82
N VAL A 31 0.18 4.46 -18.97
CA VAL A 31 0.09 4.27 -17.53
C VAL A 31 0.41 5.59 -16.84
N GLU A 32 -0.62 6.23 -16.34
CA GLU A 32 -0.53 7.50 -15.64
C GLU A 32 -0.58 7.26 -14.12
N LEU A 33 0.38 7.82 -13.40
CA LEU A 33 0.48 7.79 -11.96
C LEU A 33 0.14 9.16 -11.37
N THR A 34 -0.90 9.22 -10.55
CA THR A 34 -1.30 10.43 -9.84
C THR A 34 -1.09 10.22 -8.34
N ILE A 35 -0.33 11.12 -7.73
CA ILE A 35 -0.08 11.20 -6.29
C ILE A 35 -0.25 12.64 -5.82
N PRO A 36 -0.52 12.90 -4.53
CA PRO A 36 -0.57 14.26 -4.00
C PRO A 36 0.82 14.92 -4.04
N ASP A 37 0.86 16.23 -4.23
CA ASP A 37 2.11 17.00 -4.18
C ASP A 37 2.77 16.95 -2.81
N GLN A 38 1.97 16.78 -1.75
CA GLN A 38 2.41 16.80 -0.36
C GLN A 38 1.60 15.86 0.51
N ILE A 39 2.28 15.16 1.42
CA ILE A 39 1.68 14.41 2.54
C ILE A 39 2.35 14.78 3.85
N LEU A 40 1.66 14.51 4.96
CA LEU A 40 2.25 14.64 6.29
C LEU A 40 3.00 13.36 6.67
N LEU A 41 4.13 13.53 7.37
CA LEU A 41 4.89 12.42 7.93
C LEU A 41 3.98 11.51 8.78
N GLY A 42 4.06 10.22 8.54
CA GLY A 42 3.21 9.22 9.16
C GLY A 42 1.83 9.03 8.51
N ASP A 43 1.51 9.75 7.41
CA ASP A 43 0.33 9.45 6.60
C ASP A 43 0.63 8.44 5.50
N PRO A 44 -0.35 7.63 5.12
CA PRO A 44 -0.26 6.86 3.90
C PRO A 44 -0.34 7.80 2.69
N MET A 45 0.32 7.42 1.63
CA MET A 45 0.24 8.13 0.35
C MET A 45 -0.87 7.53 -0.51
N PRO A 46 -1.94 8.28 -0.80
CA PRO A 46 -2.93 7.83 -1.77
C PRO A 46 -2.32 7.88 -3.17
N VAL A 47 -2.51 6.80 -3.90
CA VAL A 47 -1.97 6.61 -5.26
C VAL A 47 -3.11 6.24 -6.18
N SER A 48 -3.28 6.96 -7.28
CA SER A 48 -4.19 6.60 -8.37
C SER A 48 -3.38 6.22 -9.61
N VAL A 49 -3.70 5.07 -10.15
CA VAL A 49 -3.08 4.51 -11.36
C VAL A 49 -4.14 4.40 -12.44
N ARG A 50 -4.00 5.19 -13.48
CA ARG A 50 -4.84 5.13 -14.65
C ARG A 50 -4.14 4.35 -15.76
N VAL A 51 -4.80 3.30 -16.23
CA VAL A 51 -4.33 2.50 -17.38
C VAL A 51 -5.26 2.76 -18.55
N GLN A 52 -4.71 3.15 -19.69
CA GLN A 52 -5.48 3.47 -20.88
C GLN A 52 -4.92 2.74 -22.10
N ASN A 53 -5.81 2.14 -22.91
CA ASN A 53 -5.46 1.64 -24.23
C ASN A 53 -5.53 2.78 -25.25
N LYS A 54 -4.38 3.26 -25.70
CA LYS A 54 -4.24 4.27 -26.77
C LYS A 54 -3.96 3.65 -28.15
N SER A 55 -3.89 2.30 -28.23
CA SER A 55 -3.66 1.61 -29.50
C SER A 55 -4.93 1.55 -30.36
N ASP A 56 -4.76 1.14 -31.61
CA ASP A 56 -5.82 0.91 -32.59
C ASP A 56 -6.47 -0.49 -32.50
N LYS A 57 -6.05 -1.31 -31.52
CA LYS A 57 -6.53 -2.68 -31.29
C LYS A 57 -6.84 -2.92 -29.81
N SER A 58 -7.65 -3.94 -29.53
CA SER A 58 -7.81 -4.42 -28.15
C SER A 58 -6.50 -4.99 -27.63
N ILE A 59 -6.16 -4.68 -26.40
CA ILE A 59 -4.98 -5.19 -25.71
C ILE A 59 -5.39 -5.96 -24.45
N THR A 60 -4.51 -6.83 -24.01
CA THR A 60 -4.71 -7.65 -22.81
C THR A 60 -3.58 -7.36 -21.83
N ILE A 61 -3.92 -7.04 -20.59
CA ILE A 61 -2.95 -6.87 -19.51
C ILE A 61 -3.32 -7.78 -18.34
N MET A 62 -2.36 -8.02 -17.46
CA MET A 62 -2.66 -8.56 -16.16
C MET A 62 -3.37 -7.48 -15.33
N GLU A 63 -4.50 -7.81 -14.70
CA GLU A 63 -5.20 -6.89 -13.80
C GLU A 63 -4.19 -6.39 -12.75
N PRO A 64 -3.98 -5.08 -12.60
CA PRO A 64 -3.09 -4.52 -11.58
C PRO A 64 -3.60 -4.88 -10.19
N ILE A 65 -3.08 -5.97 -9.63
CA ILE A 65 -3.49 -6.52 -8.34
C ILE A 65 -2.23 -6.74 -7.52
N ILE A 66 -2.30 -6.36 -6.24
CA ILE A 66 -1.32 -6.73 -5.26
C ILE A 66 -1.85 -7.93 -4.49
N ARG A 67 -1.03 -8.95 -4.42
CA ARG A 67 -1.38 -10.21 -3.81
C ARG A 67 -0.60 -10.42 -2.53
N ARG A 68 -1.28 -10.82 -1.48
CA ARG A 68 -0.64 -11.23 -0.23
C ARG A 68 0.19 -12.50 -0.39
N PHE A 69 -0.19 -13.36 -1.33
CA PHE A 69 0.50 -14.60 -1.67
C PHE A 69 0.51 -14.73 -3.19
N GLY A 70 1.68 -14.68 -3.78
CA GLY A 70 1.89 -14.81 -5.21
C GLY A 70 2.69 -13.65 -5.80
N ARG A 71 2.79 -13.60 -7.11
CA ARG A 71 3.49 -12.52 -7.81
C ARG A 71 2.53 -11.36 -8.01
N ASP A 72 2.93 -10.17 -7.56
CA ASP A 72 2.20 -8.96 -7.82
C ASP A 72 2.21 -8.65 -9.32
N THR A 73 1.11 -8.15 -9.83
CA THR A 73 0.98 -7.74 -11.23
C THR A 73 1.19 -6.24 -11.42
N ILE A 74 1.35 -5.52 -10.31
CA ILE A 74 1.80 -4.15 -10.23
C ILE A 74 2.89 -4.07 -9.17
N THR A 75 3.97 -3.37 -9.46
CA THR A 75 5.04 -3.10 -8.51
C THR A 75 5.26 -1.61 -8.36
N PHE A 76 5.70 -1.20 -7.17
CA PHE A 76 6.01 0.18 -6.83
C PHE A 76 7.50 0.30 -6.57
N ALA A 77 8.14 1.25 -7.22
CA ALA A 77 9.52 1.64 -6.95
C ALA A 77 9.53 3.00 -6.26
N LEU A 78 10.23 3.09 -5.13
CA LEU A 78 10.34 4.28 -4.30
C LEU A 78 11.79 4.74 -4.22
N LYS A 79 12.01 6.05 -4.38
CA LYS A 79 13.28 6.68 -4.08
C LYS A 79 13.06 7.70 -2.95
N ARG A 80 13.67 7.45 -1.80
CA ARG A 80 13.62 8.31 -0.62
C ARG A 80 14.53 9.53 -0.78
N PRO A 81 14.42 10.56 0.08
CA PRO A 81 15.18 11.79 -0.05
C PRO A 81 16.70 11.62 -0.10
N ASN A 82 17.24 10.59 0.57
CA ASN A 82 18.68 10.35 0.67
C ASN A 82 19.15 9.15 -0.17
N ASP A 83 18.26 8.50 -0.90
CA ASP A 83 18.61 7.36 -1.72
C ASP A 83 19.21 7.83 -3.06
N GLU A 84 20.21 7.13 -3.55
CA GLU A 84 20.76 7.39 -4.89
C GLU A 84 19.88 6.77 -5.98
N CYS A 85 19.30 5.61 -5.71
CA CYS A 85 18.53 4.82 -6.66
C CYS A 85 17.12 4.51 -6.15
N PHE A 86 16.25 4.09 -7.06
CA PHE A 86 14.96 3.51 -6.71
C PHE A 86 15.15 2.13 -6.08
N SER A 87 14.33 1.82 -5.08
CA SER A 87 14.15 0.48 -4.52
C SER A 87 12.71 0.03 -4.74
N GLU A 88 12.54 -1.21 -5.16
CA GLU A 88 11.22 -1.82 -5.29
C GLU A 88 10.67 -2.08 -3.88
N ILE A 89 9.38 -1.76 -3.71
CA ILE A 89 8.64 -2.09 -2.49
C ILE A 89 8.17 -3.52 -2.66
N GLU A 90 8.75 -4.45 -1.90
CA GLU A 90 8.54 -5.89 -2.12
C GLU A 90 7.13 -6.35 -1.77
N HIS A 91 6.54 -5.79 -0.74
CA HIS A 91 5.16 -6.10 -0.32
C HIS A 91 4.53 -4.84 0.25
N PRO A 92 4.14 -3.89 -0.59
CA PRO A 92 3.44 -2.71 -0.09
C PRO A 92 2.18 -3.16 0.63
N ASP A 93 1.99 -2.70 1.88
CA ASP A 93 0.70 -2.87 2.54
C ASP A 93 -0.29 -1.96 1.84
N ILE A 94 -0.98 -2.58 0.93
CA ILE A 94 -1.96 -1.89 0.11
C ILE A 94 -3.32 -2.27 0.63
N TYR A 95 -3.96 -1.31 1.18
CA TYR A 95 -5.35 -1.38 1.49
C TYR A 95 -6.18 -1.31 0.20
N VAL A 96 -6.37 -2.45 -0.42
CA VAL A 96 -7.45 -2.64 -1.40
C VAL A 96 -8.68 -3.08 -0.60
N GLY A 97 -9.71 -2.25 -0.58
CA GLY A 97 -10.89 -2.43 0.25
C GLY A 97 -11.44 -3.85 0.28
N GLY A 98 -11.20 -4.55 1.39
CA GLY A 98 -11.70 -5.87 1.69
C GLY A 98 -10.74 -6.99 1.33
N LEU A 99 -9.81 -7.28 2.21
CA LEU A 99 -9.07 -8.52 2.23
C LEU A 99 -10.02 -9.72 2.39
N LYS A 100 -10.53 -10.24 1.27
CA LYS A 100 -10.80 -11.66 1.22
C LYS A 100 -9.44 -12.33 1.07
N ILE A 101 -9.07 -13.16 2.05
CA ILE A 101 -8.04 -14.18 1.86
C ILE A 101 -8.60 -15.10 0.76
N MET A 102 -8.28 -14.76 -0.48
CA MET A 102 -8.66 -15.61 -1.60
C MET A 102 -7.52 -16.62 -1.79
N PRO A 103 -7.84 -17.91 -2.03
CA PRO A 103 -6.85 -18.84 -2.56
C PRO A 103 -6.23 -18.21 -3.81
N PRO A 104 -4.98 -18.57 -4.18
CA PRO A 104 -4.34 -18.05 -5.37
C PRO A 104 -5.29 -18.24 -6.56
N GLN A 105 -5.89 -17.15 -6.99
CA GLN A 105 -6.72 -17.16 -8.19
C GLN A 105 -5.80 -17.14 -9.41
N PRO A 106 -6.21 -17.78 -10.52
CA PRO A 106 -5.51 -17.62 -11.78
C PRO A 106 -5.36 -16.13 -12.08
N CYS A 107 -4.25 -15.76 -12.74
CA CYS A 107 -3.97 -14.37 -13.10
C CYS A 107 -5.21 -13.78 -13.76
N GLU A 108 -5.79 -12.77 -13.14
CA GLU A 108 -6.93 -12.08 -13.72
C GLU A 108 -6.41 -11.28 -14.91
N ILE A 109 -6.76 -11.75 -16.08
CA ILE A 109 -6.41 -11.10 -17.35
C ILE A 109 -7.56 -10.18 -17.69
N ARG A 110 -7.25 -8.91 -17.92
CA ARG A 110 -8.21 -7.94 -18.39
C ARG A 110 -7.95 -7.55 -19.83
N ARG A 111 -9.00 -7.59 -20.64
CA ARG A 111 -8.98 -7.10 -22.00
C ARG A 111 -9.50 -5.66 -22.02
N PHE A 112 -8.70 -4.77 -22.57
CA PHE A 112 -9.05 -3.37 -22.78
C PHE A 112 -9.47 -3.16 -24.24
N ALA A 113 -10.67 -2.63 -24.43
CA ALA A 113 -11.11 -2.17 -25.74
C ALA A 113 -10.30 -0.93 -26.18
N ILE A 114 -10.37 -0.57 -27.45
CA ILE A 114 -9.77 0.63 -28.00
C ILE A 114 -10.29 1.85 -27.23
N GLY A 115 -9.38 2.69 -26.69
CA GLY A 115 -9.70 3.89 -25.93
C GLY A 115 -10.21 3.65 -24.51
N GLU A 116 -10.39 2.38 -24.09
CA GLU A 116 -10.81 2.06 -22.72
C GLU A 116 -9.77 2.53 -21.71
N SER A 117 -10.25 3.07 -20.59
CA SER A 117 -9.44 3.53 -19.46
C SER A 117 -10.02 3.04 -18.15
N VAL A 118 -9.15 2.60 -17.25
CA VAL A 118 -9.52 2.15 -15.90
C VAL A 118 -8.60 2.80 -14.89
N GLU A 119 -9.17 3.18 -13.74
CA GLU A 119 -8.44 3.77 -12.62
C GLU A 119 -8.42 2.78 -11.44
N TYR A 120 -7.22 2.57 -10.91
CA TYR A 120 -6.95 1.78 -9.72
C TYR A 120 -6.46 2.72 -8.61
N ARG A 121 -6.92 2.49 -7.38
CA ARG A 121 -6.54 3.32 -6.23
C ARG A 121 -5.87 2.48 -5.18
N PHE A 122 -4.76 2.99 -4.66
CA PHE A 122 -3.93 2.34 -3.65
C PHE A 122 -3.60 3.34 -2.55
N SER A 123 -3.24 2.81 -1.39
CA SER A 123 -2.74 3.59 -0.26
C SER A 123 -1.43 2.97 0.22
N LEU A 124 -0.32 3.65 -0.01
CA LEU A 124 1.01 3.16 0.36
C LEU A 124 1.37 3.65 1.76
N ALA A 125 1.62 2.75 2.69
CA ALA A 125 1.99 3.09 4.07
C ALA A 125 3.23 2.34 4.56
N TYR A 126 3.28 1.03 4.37
CA TYR A 126 4.32 0.14 4.89
C TYR A 126 4.91 -0.76 3.81
N ASP A 127 6.15 -1.14 4.04
CA ASP A 127 6.81 -2.23 3.35
C ASP A 127 6.87 -3.45 4.28
N PHE A 128 6.29 -4.58 3.83
CA PHE A 128 6.27 -5.85 4.56
C PHE A 128 7.40 -6.78 4.15
N LEU A 129 8.61 -6.27 4.01
CA LEU A 129 9.81 -6.97 3.55
C LEU A 129 10.11 -8.30 4.25
N ASN A 130 9.59 -8.49 5.44
CA ASN A 130 9.66 -9.75 6.18
C ASN A 130 8.63 -9.72 7.31
N SER A 131 8.04 -10.85 7.64
CA SER A 131 7.06 -11.01 8.73
C SER A 131 7.51 -10.53 10.11
N ARG A 132 8.69 -9.93 10.23
CA ARG A 132 9.29 -9.45 11.49
C ARG A 132 9.64 -7.97 11.51
N HIS A 133 9.67 -7.29 10.37
CA HIS A 133 10.04 -5.88 10.29
C HIS A 133 9.14 -5.15 9.30
N HIS A 134 8.16 -4.44 9.82
CA HIS A 134 7.34 -3.51 9.06
C HIS A 134 8.07 -2.18 9.07
N GLN A 135 8.29 -1.60 7.89
CA GLN A 135 8.93 -0.29 7.78
C GLN A 135 7.95 0.71 7.17
N LEU A 136 7.75 1.83 7.86
CA LEU A 136 6.98 2.93 7.31
C LEU A 136 7.68 3.45 6.05
N LEU A 137 6.95 3.54 4.94
CA LEU A 137 7.51 3.95 3.65
C LEU A 137 7.94 5.43 3.66
N PHE A 138 7.16 6.28 4.33
CA PHE A 138 7.37 7.72 4.40
C PHE A 138 7.74 8.12 5.83
N ASP A 139 8.93 7.72 6.24
CA ASP A 139 9.46 7.85 7.61
C ASP A 139 10.34 9.09 7.83
N THR A 140 10.70 9.79 6.77
CA THR A 140 11.62 10.93 6.80
C THR A 140 11.04 12.10 6.01
N PRO A 141 11.09 13.35 6.51
CA PRO A 141 10.70 14.51 5.72
C PRO A 141 11.61 14.70 4.50
N GLY A 142 11.02 15.09 3.37
CA GLY A 142 11.76 15.38 2.15
C GLY A 142 11.01 14.98 0.89
N LYS A 143 11.70 15.05 -0.25
CA LYS A 143 11.12 14.74 -1.55
C LYS A 143 11.29 13.27 -1.88
N TYR A 144 10.18 12.61 -2.15
CA TYR A 144 10.09 11.23 -2.59
C TYR A 144 9.75 11.17 -4.07
N PHE A 145 10.26 10.15 -4.75
CA PHE A 145 9.90 9.85 -6.13
C PHE A 145 9.32 8.44 -6.19
N ILE A 146 8.25 8.30 -6.95
CA ILE A 146 7.52 7.03 -7.11
C ILE A 146 7.37 6.73 -8.58
N GLN A 147 7.58 5.47 -8.93
CA GLN A 147 7.33 4.91 -10.25
C GLN A 147 6.59 3.59 -10.08
N ILE A 148 5.71 3.26 -10.98
CA ILE A 148 5.03 1.97 -11.01
C ILE A 148 5.39 1.19 -12.24
N SER A 149 5.32 -0.13 -12.12
CA SER A 149 5.45 -1.07 -13.23
C SER A 149 4.25 -2.01 -13.25
N ILE A 150 3.69 -2.22 -14.43
CA ILE A 150 2.60 -3.17 -14.68
C ILE A 150 3.14 -4.24 -15.63
N TYR A 151 2.69 -5.48 -15.45
CA TYR A 151 3.12 -6.60 -16.27
C TYR A 151 2.11 -6.88 -17.40
N GLU A 152 2.61 -6.94 -18.63
CA GLU A 152 1.89 -7.41 -19.81
C GLU A 152 2.31 -8.84 -20.13
N PRO A 153 1.39 -9.81 -20.19
CA PRO A 153 1.73 -11.16 -20.60
C PRO A 153 2.05 -11.18 -22.10
N LEU A 154 3.26 -11.62 -22.48
CA LEU A 154 3.69 -11.71 -23.88
C LEU A 154 3.02 -12.84 -24.67
N CYS A 155 2.42 -13.84 -24.00
CA CYS A 155 1.74 -14.98 -24.59
C CYS A 155 0.41 -15.23 -23.92
N VAL A 156 -0.66 -14.62 -24.40
CA VAL A 156 -2.02 -15.08 -24.15
C VAL A 156 -2.45 -15.90 -25.36
N LYS A 157 -2.02 -17.13 -25.44
CA LYS A 157 -2.68 -18.10 -26.32
C LYS A 157 -3.92 -18.57 -25.60
N ASP A 158 -5.07 -18.22 -26.18
CA ASP A 158 -6.42 -18.66 -25.82
C ASP A 158 -6.61 -18.94 -24.32
N CYS A 159 -7.38 -18.09 -23.67
CA CYS A 159 -7.66 -18.07 -22.23
C CYS A 159 -8.12 -19.41 -21.67
N ASP A 160 -7.27 -20.40 -21.70
CA ASP A 160 -7.41 -21.57 -20.84
C ASP A 160 -6.61 -21.27 -19.55
N THR A 161 -7.25 -21.36 -18.44
CA THR A 161 -7.05 -20.80 -17.11
C THR A 161 -5.74 -21.11 -16.41
N SER A 162 -4.70 -21.50 -17.12
CA SER A 162 -3.37 -21.80 -16.61
C SER A 162 -2.29 -21.12 -17.44
N VAL A 163 -2.15 -19.79 -17.31
CA VAL A 163 -0.90 -19.17 -17.76
C VAL A 163 0.22 -19.71 -16.86
N PRO A 164 1.21 -20.42 -17.40
CA PRO A 164 2.31 -20.90 -16.59
C PRO A 164 2.99 -19.68 -15.93
N TYR A 165 3.36 -19.81 -14.67
CA TYR A 165 4.04 -18.79 -13.86
C TYR A 165 5.36 -18.28 -14.49
N ASP A 166 5.89 -18.97 -15.51
CA ASP A 166 7.13 -18.69 -16.23
C ASP A 166 6.92 -18.03 -17.61
N SER A 167 5.71 -17.52 -17.90
CA SER A 167 5.53 -16.78 -19.14
C SER A 167 6.36 -15.49 -19.11
N GLU A 168 7.12 -15.25 -20.17
CA GLU A 168 7.81 -13.98 -20.38
C GLU A 168 6.77 -12.85 -20.30
N CYS A 169 6.99 -11.89 -19.40
CA CYS A 169 6.14 -10.72 -19.25
C CYS A 169 6.93 -9.48 -19.66
N ARG A 170 6.28 -8.62 -20.39
CA ARG A 170 6.79 -7.27 -20.64
C ARG A 170 6.37 -6.36 -19.50
N THR A 171 7.23 -5.43 -19.13
CA THR A 171 6.97 -4.45 -18.08
C THR A 171 6.66 -3.11 -18.70
N ILE A 172 5.53 -2.53 -18.35
CA ILE A 172 5.12 -1.17 -18.72
C ILE A 172 5.30 -0.28 -17.50
N GLN A 173 6.06 0.80 -17.64
CA GLN A 173 6.36 1.71 -16.53
C GLN A 173 5.61 3.04 -16.70
N SER A 174 5.19 3.64 -15.58
CA SER A 174 4.72 5.02 -15.57
C SER A 174 5.88 6.01 -15.68
N GLU A 175 5.55 7.26 -15.95
CA GLU A 175 6.46 8.35 -15.63
C GLU A 175 6.73 8.41 -14.11
N ILE A 176 7.84 9.06 -13.75
CA ILE A 176 8.21 9.27 -12.35
C ILE A 176 7.40 10.43 -11.80
N SER A 177 6.62 10.16 -10.76
CA SER A 177 5.92 11.18 -9.96
C SER A 177 6.69 11.52 -8.70
N SER A 178 6.46 12.69 -8.13
CA SER A 178 7.13 13.10 -6.89
C SER A 178 6.17 13.77 -5.92
N ALA A 179 6.39 13.51 -4.63
CA ALA A 179 5.67 14.14 -3.52
C ALA A 179 6.65 14.63 -2.45
N VAL A 180 6.23 15.62 -1.67
CA VAL A 180 6.99 16.13 -0.53
C VAL A 180 6.34 15.61 0.75
N VAL A 181 7.12 14.90 1.56
CA VAL A 181 6.73 14.51 2.93
C VAL A 181 7.15 15.61 3.87
N VAL A 182 6.22 16.18 4.61
CA VAL A 182 6.47 17.28 5.56
C VAL A 182 6.23 16.83 6.98
N ALA A 183 7.09 17.28 7.90
CA ALA A 183 6.88 17.07 9.32
C ALA A 183 5.65 17.86 9.81
N PRO A 184 4.83 17.30 10.72
CA PRO A 184 3.76 18.05 11.33
C PRO A 184 4.31 19.24 12.13
N THR A 185 3.65 20.37 12.06
CA THR A 185 4.00 21.57 12.82
C THR A 185 3.36 21.63 14.21
N ASP A 186 2.25 20.91 14.39
CA ASP A 186 1.57 20.79 15.68
C ASP A 186 2.37 19.87 16.62
N VAL A 187 2.63 20.36 17.85
CA VAL A 187 3.42 19.64 18.86
C VAL A 187 2.74 18.32 19.28
N ARG A 188 1.39 18.30 19.35
CA ARG A 188 0.68 17.06 19.72
C ARG A 188 0.75 16.01 18.61
N GLU A 189 0.70 16.43 17.34
CA GLU A 189 0.92 15.53 16.19
C GLU A 189 2.36 14.97 16.20
N GLN A 190 3.36 15.78 16.55
CA GLN A 190 4.75 15.33 16.70
C GLN A 190 4.89 14.30 17.83
N LEU A 191 4.25 14.54 18.98
CA LEU A 191 4.23 13.59 20.10
C LEU A 191 3.52 12.30 19.74
N ALA A 192 2.40 12.37 19.04
CA ALA A 192 1.68 11.19 18.55
C ALA A 192 2.52 10.38 17.57
N LEU A 193 3.23 11.03 16.66
CA LEU A 193 4.14 10.38 15.72
C LEU A 193 5.30 9.66 16.44
N ASN A 194 5.90 10.31 17.45
CA ASN A 194 6.95 9.68 18.26
C ASN A 194 6.42 8.49 19.09
N ALA A 195 5.19 8.61 19.60
CA ALA A 195 4.55 7.52 20.35
C ALA A 195 4.20 6.33 19.42
N LEU A 196 3.83 6.60 18.17
CA LEU A 196 3.54 5.60 17.16
C LEU A 196 4.72 4.65 16.95
N ALA A 197 5.94 5.15 16.88
CA ALA A 197 7.16 4.35 16.69
C ALA A 197 7.40 3.33 17.83
N ASN A 198 6.74 3.48 18.97
CA ASN A 198 6.83 2.58 20.12
C ASN A 198 5.58 1.67 20.27
N LEU A 199 4.59 1.80 19.40
CA LEU A 199 3.43 0.92 19.44
C LEU A 199 3.78 -0.46 18.89
N PRO A 200 3.43 -1.55 19.58
CA PRO A 200 3.47 -2.86 18.98
C PRO A 200 2.45 -2.91 17.86
N CYS A 201 2.85 -3.46 16.71
CA CYS A 201 1.94 -3.59 15.55
C CYS A 201 1.36 -2.25 15.04
N GLU A 202 2.17 -1.19 15.00
CA GLU A 202 1.77 0.16 14.57
C GLU A 202 1.13 0.18 13.18
N TYR A 203 1.45 -0.78 12.33
CA TYR A 203 0.86 -0.96 11.01
C TYR A 203 -0.67 -1.17 11.04
N LEU A 204 -1.24 -1.60 12.17
CA LEU A 204 -2.70 -1.74 12.31
C LEU A 204 -3.46 -0.42 12.13
N LEU A 205 -2.79 0.73 12.31
CA LEU A 205 -3.39 2.05 12.05
C LEU A 205 -3.75 2.26 10.57
N TYR A 206 -3.14 1.48 9.67
CA TYR A 206 -3.20 1.70 8.23
C TYR A 206 -3.94 0.61 7.48
N GLY A 207 -4.41 -0.42 8.16
CA GLY A 207 -5.06 -1.56 7.52
C GLY A 207 -6.26 -2.12 8.28
N PRO A 208 -7.03 -2.99 7.63
CA PRO A 208 -8.22 -3.64 8.21
C PRO A 208 -7.85 -4.86 9.08
N PHE A 209 -6.64 -4.91 9.58
CA PHE A 209 -6.12 -6.07 10.29
C PHE A 209 -6.78 -6.23 11.67
N ALA A 210 -7.14 -7.45 11.99
CA ALA A 210 -7.63 -7.78 13.32
C ALA A 210 -6.47 -8.04 14.27
N PHE A 211 -6.57 -7.57 15.51
CA PHE A 211 -5.56 -7.85 16.54
C PHE A 211 -5.28 -9.35 16.72
N ARG A 212 -6.32 -10.20 16.62
CA ARG A 212 -6.17 -11.65 16.77
C ARG A 212 -5.23 -12.30 15.77
N ASP A 213 -5.14 -11.73 14.58
CA ASP A 213 -4.42 -12.35 13.48
C ASP A 213 -2.92 -12.00 13.51
N TYR A 214 -2.56 -10.89 14.14
CA TYR A 214 -1.23 -10.29 13.98
C TYR A 214 -0.56 -9.85 15.27
N CYS A 215 -1.31 -9.66 16.38
CA CYS A 215 -0.79 -9.08 17.60
C CYS A 215 -1.20 -9.84 18.85
N HIS A 216 -0.36 -9.73 19.88
CA HIS A 216 -0.70 -10.21 21.22
C HIS A 216 -1.78 -9.34 21.86
N ALA A 217 -2.54 -9.93 22.81
CA ALA A 217 -3.62 -9.22 23.52
C ALA A 217 -3.17 -7.93 24.22
N ASP A 218 -1.91 -7.81 24.61
CA ASP A 218 -1.36 -6.60 25.23
C ASP A 218 -1.27 -5.43 24.27
N ALA A 219 -1.14 -5.67 22.96
CA ALA A 219 -1.13 -4.60 21.96
C ALA A 219 -2.44 -3.79 21.97
N ILE A 220 -3.57 -4.41 22.27
CA ILE A 220 -4.86 -3.71 22.39
C ILE A 220 -4.79 -2.62 23.45
N LYS A 221 -4.20 -2.92 24.62
CA LYS A 221 -4.07 -1.96 25.72
C LYS A 221 -3.22 -0.75 25.34
N ASP A 222 -2.13 -1.02 24.62
CA ASP A 222 -1.23 0.05 24.14
C ASP A 222 -1.94 0.92 23.10
N PHE A 223 -2.73 0.35 22.19
CA PHE A 223 -3.57 1.10 21.27
C PHE A 223 -4.67 1.89 21.95
N GLN A 224 -5.33 1.34 22.97
CA GLN A 224 -6.31 2.09 23.77
C GLN A 224 -5.66 3.27 24.51
N LYS A 225 -4.46 3.06 25.10
CA LYS A 225 -3.69 4.14 25.73
C LYS A 225 -3.34 5.22 24.71
N PHE A 226 -2.81 4.84 23.54
CA PHE A 226 -2.48 5.76 22.46
C PHE A 226 -3.72 6.54 22.00
N PHE A 227 -4.85 5.89 21.79
CA PHE A 227 -6.10 6.52 21.43
C PHE A 227 -6.55 7.53 22.46
N ARG A 228 -6.59 7.19 23.76
CA ARG A 228 -6.99 8.10 24.87
C ARG A 228 -6.10 9.35 24.91
N GLU A 229 -4.80 9.18 24.73
CA GLU A 229 -3.82 10.26 24.82
C GLU A 229 -3.83 11.16 23.58
N TYR A 230 -4.00 10.57 22.39
CA TYR A 230 -3.83 11.26 21.11
C TYR A 230 -5.09 11.35 20.25
N SER A 231 -6.29 11.06 20.76
CA SER A 231 -7.55 11.06 19.99
C SER A 231 -7.85 12.39 19.30
N GLY A 232 -7.32 13.52 19.80
CA GLY A 232 -7.40 14.83 19.15
C GLY A 232 -6.47 15.00 17.94
N THR A 233 -5.51 14.12 17.76
CA THR A 233 -4.56 14.14 16.64
C THR A 233 -5.06 13.28 15.50
N ARG A 234 -4.46 13.44 14.33
CA ARG A 234 -4.76 12.66 13.13
C ARG A 234 -4.45 11.18 13.32
N LEU A 235 -3.25 10.85 13.82
CA LEU A 235 -2.84 9.46 14.10
C LEU A 235 -3.66 8.83 15.22
N GLY A 236 -3.96 9.59 16.27
CA GLY A 236 -4.81 9.10 17.35
C GLY A 236 -6.24 8.78 16.88
N ARG A 237 -6.81 9.60 15.97
CA ARG A 237 -8.12 9.28 15.36
C ARG A 237 -8.08 8.02 14.52
N ARG A 238 -6.99 7.77 13.78
CA ARG A 238 -6.80 6.52 13.04
C ARG A 238 -6.84 5.29 13.93
N ALA A 239 -6.36 5.38 15.17
CA ALA A 239 -6.40 4.27 16.13
C ALA A 239 -7.81 3.78 16.44
N ALA A 240 -8.85 4.59 16.17
CA ALA A 240 -10.24 4.14 16.28
C ALA A 240 -10.58 3.02 15.27
N LEU A 241 -9.87 2.89 14.15
CA LEU A 241 -10.13 1.84 13.16
C LEU A 241 -9.81 0.44 13.71
N PRO A 242 -8.57 0.10 14.12
CA PRO A 242 -8.27 -1.21 14.69
C PRO A 242 -9.02 -1.45 16.01
N LEU A 243 -9.22 -0.42 16.83
CA LEU A 243 -9.99 -0.55 18.07
C LEU A 243 -11.49 -0.81 17.79
N GLY A 244 -12.05 -0.22 16.74
CA GLY A 244 -13.42 -0.51 16.29
C GLY A 244 -13.59 -1.96 15.82
N ILE A 245 -12.58 -2.52 15.13
CA ILE A 245 -12.56 -3.93 14.77
C ILE A 245 -12.49 -4.81 16.05
N ALA A 246 -11.61 -4.46 17.00
CA ALA A 246 -11.52 -5.17 18.28
C ALA A 246 -12.85 -5.12 19.07
N LEU A 247 -13.53 -3.98 19.03
CA LEU A 247 -14.84 -3.80 19.66
C LEU A 247 -15.90 -4.69 19.00
N SER A 248 -15.95 -4.74 17.66
CA SER A 248 -16.88 -5.61 16.92
C SER A 248 -16.65 -7.10 17.18
N GLN A 249 -15.43 -7.47 17.53
CA GLN A 249 -15.05 -8.85 17.88
C GLN A 249 -15.23 -9.17 19.37
N GLY A 250 -15.71 -8.22 20.18
CA GLY A 250 -15.88 -8.38 21.62
C GLY A 250 -14.58 -8.48 22.41
N LEU A 251 -13.45 -8.00 21.83
CA LEU A 251 -12.13 -8.04 22.49
C LEU A 251 -11.96 -6.90 23.49
N ILE A 252 -12.70 -5.80 23.33
CA ILE A 252 -12.72 -4.63 24.20
C ILE A 252 -14.17 -4.21 24.47
N GLN A 253 -14.40 -3.57 25.60
CA GLN A 253 -15.67 -2.92 25.95
C GLN A 253 -15.43 -1.46 26.40
N ASP A 254 -14.28 -1.21 27.01
CA ASP A 254 -13.90 0.12 27.46
C ASP A 254 -13.71 1.04 26.24
N ASP A 255 -13.97 2.32 26.46
CA ASP A 255 -13.86 3.37 25.43
C ASP A 255 -14.84 3.23 24.24
N SER A 256 -15.78 2.28 24.28
CA SER A 256 -16.68 2.00 23.14
C SER A 256 -17.37 3.24 22.60
N HIS A 257 -17.88 4.11 23.46
CA HIS A 257 -18.53 5.35 23.06
C HIS A 257 -17.58 6.30 22.33
N ALA A 258 -16.38 6.54 22.85
CA ALA A 258 -15.39 7.43 22.26
C ALA A 258 -14.86 6.88 20.91
N ILE A 259 -14.69 5.56 20.81
CA ILE A 259 -14.29 4.87 19.59
C ILE A 259 -15.39 5.05 18.52
N ILE A 260 -16.65 4.77 18.85
CA ILE A 260 -17.79 4.90 17.93
C ILE A 260 -17.93 6.35 17.46
N GLU A 261 -17.91 7.32 18.38
CA GLU A 261 -17.98 8.75 18.02
C GLU A 261 -16.84 9.17 17.07
N THR A 262 -15.64 8.63 17.29
CA THR A 262 -14.50 8.92 16.41
C THR A 262 -14.68 8.27 15.03
N LEU A 263 -15.18 7.02 14.97
CA LEU A 263 -15.51 6.36 13.72
C LEU A 263 -16.60 7.10 12.95
N GLU A 264 -17.62 7.63 13.62
CA GLU A 264 -18.66 8.45 13.00
C GLU A 264 -18.07 9.72 12.37
N LYS A 265 -17.12 10.38 13.04
CA LYS A 265 -16.39 11.52 12.46
C LYS A 265 -15.55 11.11 11.25
N LEU A 266 -14.83 9.98 11.33
CA LEU A 266 -14.05 9.45 10.21
C LEU A 266 -14.93 9.02 9.03
N ALA A 267 -16.18 8.60 9.27
CA ALA A 267 -17.15 8.28 8.22
C ALA A 267 -17.55 9.49 7.35
N HIS A 268 -17.18 10.70 7.78
CA HIS A 268 -17.37 11.95 7.03
C HIS A 268 -16.03 12.59 6.61
N ASP A 269 -14.91 11.88 6.77
CA ASP A 269 -13.58 12.38 6.39
C ASP A 269 -13.48 12.58 4.86
N ASN A 270 -12.64 13.52 4.45
CA ASN A 270 -12.35 13.76 3.04
C ASN A 270 -11.51 12.63 2.43
N ASP A 271 -10.68 11.95 3.24
CA ASP A 271 -9.95 10.76 2.83
C ASP A 271 -10.94 9.63 2.56
N PHE A 272 -11.03 9.24 1.30
CA PHE A 272 -11.97 8.21 0.84
C PHE A 272 -11.78 6.88 1.57
N GLU A 273 -10.53 6.46 1.79
CA GLU A 273 -10.22 5.16 2.39
C GLU A 273 -10.50 5.14 3.89
N LEU A 274 -10.16 6.20 4.60
CA LEU A 274 -10.55 6.37 6.01
C LEU A 274 -12.06 6.30 6.17
N ARG A 275 -12.79 7.04 5.31
CA ARG A 275 -14.24 7.06 5.31
C ARG A 275 -14.84 5.68 5.07
N GLN A 276 -14.39 4.96 4.04
CA GLN A 276 -14.88 3.62 3.73
C GLN A 276 -14.60 2.62 4.83
N SER A 277 -13.42 2.69 5.42
CA SER A 277 -13.02 1.83 6.55
C SER A 277 -13.91 2.08 7.76
N ALA A 278 -14.13 3.33 8.13
CA ALA A 278 -14.99 3.70 9.25
C ALA A 278 -16.44 3.26 9.04
N LEU A 279 -17.02 3.50 7.85
CA LEU A 279 -18.38 3.06 7.51
C LEU A 279 -18.55 1.54 7.61
N ARG A 280 -17.56 0.78 7.13
CA ARG A 280 -17.58 -0.68 7.22
C ARG A 280 -17.58 -1.16 8.67
N ILE A 281 -16.68 -0.59 9.50
CA ILE A 281 -16.59 -0.96 10.92
C ILE A 281 -17.87 -0.62 11.66
N LEU A 282 -18.43 0.57 11.43
CA LEU A 282 -19.71 0.98 12.00
C LEU A 282 -20.86 0.04 11.61
N SER A 283 -20.83 -0.49 10.39
CA SER A 283 -21.84 -1.48 9.95
C SER A 283 -21.71 -2.81 10.68
N GLN A 284 -20.50 -3.23 11.05
CA GLN A 284 -20.26 -4.44 11.85
C GLN A 284 -20.67 -4.26 13.31
N LEU A 285 -20.51 -3.07 13.88
CA LEU A 285 -20.89 -2.78 15.25
C LEU A 285 -22.42 -2.71 15.48
N LYS A 286 -23.21 -2.58 14.41
CA LYS A 286 -24.68 -2.55 14.45
C LYS A 286 -25.34 -3.91 14.33
N GLN A 287 -24.55 -4.94 14.03
CA GLN A 287 -25.03 -6.34 13.95
C GLN A 287 -24.97 -7.05 15.30
#